data_1dca2491c5e7f0b593b8c4f1d6a1fefd
#
_entry.id   1dca2491c5e7f0b593b8c4f1d6a1fefd
#
_cell.length_a   1.000
_cell.length_b   1.000
_cell.length_c   1.000
_cell.angle_alpha   90.00
_cell.angle_beta   90.00
_cell.angle_gamma   90.00
#
_symmetry.space_group_name_H-M   'P 1'
#
loop_
_entity.id
_entity.type
_entity.pdbx_description
1 polymer ?
#
loop_
_entity_poly.entity_id
_entity_poly.type
_entity_poly.pdbx_seq_one_letter_code
_entity_poly.pdbx_strand_id
1 'polypeptide(L)'
;MKIFSRKRVATAIAVSLSAAVLSACGGNASGSDGAQLSLVGFAVPKAGNNAAQKAFAATDEGKGTTWKESYGASGDQSRAVAGGLKADYVHFSVTPDVTRLVDAGLVAKDWNAGPNKGIVTDSVVVLVTRKGNPKNITGWDDLVKPGIGIVTPNPGSSGAARWNILAAYQHAIGEGGSEQDASDFLAKLFKNVKALPGSGRDATTAFQGGTGDVLISYENEAILARQNGEEIDYVVPADTLKIENPAAVTTKADPKAKAFLDFVLTKAGQQQYVSKGFRPLESVEGVEVGTVKGANDESDPFPTPEKLFTIDGDLGGWEAINKKFFDENDGIITKLLAESGKS
;
A
#
# COMPACT_ATOMS: atom_id res chain seq x y z
N MET A 1 -54.01 45.97 16.70
CA MET A 1 -54.81 46.36 17.85
C MET A 1 -54.67 45.25 18.92
N LYS A 2 -54.27 45.66 20.13
CA LYS A 2 -54.01 44.86 21.38
C LYS A 2 -52.65 44.15 21.43
N ILE A 3 -51.58 44.63 21.95
CA ILE A 3 -51.09 45.13 23.25
C ILE A 3 -51.62 44.31 24.43
N PHE A 4 -50.68 43.57 25.07
CA PHE A 4 -50.58 43.32 26.52
C PHE A 4 -49.29 42.51 26.72
N SER A 5 -48.23 43.06 27.28
CA SER A 5 -47.89 43.51 28.62
C SER A 5 -47.17 42.43 29.47
N ARG A 6 -45.93 42.75 29.70
CA ARG A 6 -44.96 42.37 30.75
C ARG A 6 -45.48 41.62 31.98
N LYS A 7 -44.71 40.62 32.45
CA LYS A 7 -44.32 40.59 33.88
C LYS A 7 -42.95 39.94 34.07
N ARG A 8 -42.02 40.71 34.63
CA ARG A 8 -40.76 40.28 35.24
C ARG A 8 -41.09 39.72 36.62
N VAL A 9 -40.47 38.58 36.96
CA VAL A 9 -40.31 38.17 38.37
C VAL A 9 -38.83 37.89 38.56
N ALA A 10 -38.21 38.75 39.33
CA ALA A 10 -36.88 38.55 39.91
C ALA A 10 -37.06 37.81 41.23
N THR A 11 -36.31 36.76 41.44
CA THR A 11 -36.13 36.18 42.81
C THR A 11 -34.64 35.89 42.99
N ALA A 12 -34.07 36.65 43.88
CA ALA A 12 -32.72 36.47 44.43
C ALA A 12 -32.80 35.45 45.59
N ILE A 13 -31.61 35.04 46.06
CA ILE A 13 -31.31 34.30 47.32
C ILE A 13 -30.86 32.87 46.98
N ALA A 14 -29.79 32.32 47.49
CA ALA A 14 -28.85 32.65 48.54
C ALA A 14 -27.52 31.89 48.27
N VAL A 15 -26.41 32.55 48.65
CA VAL A 15 -25.09 31.95 48.79
C VAL A 15 -25.07 31.06 50.01
N SER A 16 -24.76 29.77 49.81
CA SER A 16 -24.33 28.86 50.91
C SER A 16 -22.95 28.32 50.55
N LEU A 17 -21.92 28.91 51.17
CA LEU A 17 -20.59 28.33 51.28
C LEU A 17 -20.66 27.02 52.01
N SER A 18 -20.38 25.92 51.36
CA SER A 18 -20.06 24.65 52.00
C SER A 18 -18.62 24.31 51.63
N ALA A 19 -17.71 24.49 52.54
CA ALA A 19 -16.34 23.99 52.48
C ALA A 19 -16.39 22.47 52.51
N ALA A 20 -16.12 21.82 51.39
CA ALA A 20 -15.88 20.39 51.32
C ALA A 20 -14.38 20.12 51.30
N VAL A 21 -13.96 19.40 52.29
CA VAL A 21 -12.64 18.87 52.60
C VAL A 21 -12.07 18.14 51.37
N LEU A 22 -10.91 18.54 50.89
CA LEU A 22 -10.10 17.75 49.98
C LEU A 22 -9.57 16.51 50.72
N SER A 23 -10.24 15.39 50.56
CA SER A 23 -9.64 14.09 50.80
C SER A 23 -8.82 13.73 49.57
N ALA A 24 -7.51 13.94 49.67
CA ALA A 24 -6.54 13.38 48.73
C ALA A 24 -6.53 11.86 48.91
N CYS A 25 -7.41 11.16 48.19
CA CYS A 25 -7.21 9.75 47.90
C CYS A 25 -6.29 9.72 46.64
N GLY A 26 -5.01 9.47 46.89
CA GLY A 26 -4.10 8.97 45.91
C GLY A 26 -4.60 7.60 45.40
N GLY A 27 -5.54 7.62 44.48
CA GLY A 27 -5.85 6.48 43.65
C GLY A 27 -4.79 6.45 42.53
N ASN A 28 -3.90 5.46 42.62
CA ASN A 28 -3.14 4.99 41.47
C ASN A 28 -4.18 4.67 40.37
N ALA A 29 -4.45 5.62 39.50
CA ALA A 29 -5.04 5.31 38.22
C ALA A 29 -3.99 4.48 37.50
N SER A 30 -4.09 3.17 37.57
CA SER A 30 -3.50 2.26 36.63
C SER A 30 -4.08 2.70 35.28
N GLY A 31 -3.36 3.64 34.62
CA GLY A 31 -3.69 4.03 33.28
C GLY A 31 -3.75 2.76 32.45
N SER A 32 -4.81 2.55 31.73
CA SER A 32 -4.78 1.59 30.64
C SER A 32 -3.62 2.01 29.74
N ASP A 33 -2.58 1.17 29.63
CA ASP A 33 -1.40 1.38 28.75
C ASP A 33 -1.79 1.40 27.25
N GLY A 34 -3.00 1.81 26.92
CA GLY A 34 -3.54 1.85 25.59
C GLY A 34 -3.08 3.11 24.83
N ALA A 35 -2.34 2.94 23.76
CA ALA A 35 -2.04 4.00 22.82
C ALA A 35 -3.01 3.97 21.63
N GLN A 36 -3.42 5.16 21.16
CA GLN A 36 -4.08 5.29 19.85
C GLN A 36 -3.07 5.72 18.81
N LEU A 37 -2.66 4.79 17.97
CA LEU A 37 -1.71 5.02 16.88
C LEU A 37 -2.44 5.45 15.60
N SER A 38 -1.80 6.30 14.82
CA SER A 38 -2.27 6.71 13.49
C SER A 38 -1.45 6.00 12.41
N LEU A 39 -2.08 5.12 11.63
CA LEU A 39 -1.49 4.49 10.45
C LEU A 39 -1.94 5.22 9.20
N VAL A 40 -1.00 5.67 8.38
CA VAL A 40 -1.27 6.22 7.06
C VAL A 40 -0.57 5.36 6.01
N GLY A 41 -1.33 4.77 5.10
CA GLY A 41 -0.78 3.80 4.17
C GLY A 41 -1.45 3.75 2.81
N PHE A 42 -0.80 3.04 1.88
CA PHE A 42 -1.46 2.70 0.64
C PHE A 42 -2.47 1.55 0.84
N ALA A 43 -3.44 1.46 -0.08
CA ALA A 43 -4.63 0.64 0.17
C ALA A 43 -4.41 -0.88 0.06
N VAL A 44 -3.37 -1.31 -0.68
CA VAL A 44 -3.10 -2.73 -0.96
C VAL A 44 -2.85 -3.55 0.32
N PRO A 45 -1.98 -3.16 1.27
CA PRO A 45 -1.68 -3.97 2.45
C PRO A 45 -2.70 -3.85 3.58
N LYS A 46 -3.81 -3.15 3.39
CA LYS A 46 -4.78 -2.92 4.48
C LYS A 46 -5.19 -4.20 5.21
N ALA A 47 -5.49 -5.28 4.48
CA ALA A 47 -5.89 -6.56 5.09
C ALA A 47 -4.75 -7.19 5.89
N GLY A 48 -3.50 -7.11 5.41
CA GLY A 48 -2.29 -7.55 6.11
C GLY A 48 -2.01 -6.70 7.34
N ASN A 49 -2.08 -5.37 7.21
CA ASN A 49 -1.91 -4.45 8.33
C ASN A 49 -2.93 -4.73 9.45
N ASN A 50 -4.20 -4.90 9.10
CA ASN A 50 -5.25 -5.22 10.08
C ASN A 50 -4.99 -6.56 10.79
N ALA A 51 -4.52 -7.58 10.07
CA ALA A 51 -4.15 -8.85 10.67
C ALA A 51 -2.93 -8.70 11.61
N ALA A 52 -1.90 -7.97 11.18
CA ALA A 52 -0.71 -7.68 11.98
C ALA A 52 -1.05 -6.84 13.23
N GLN A 53 -1.89 -5.81 13.10
CA GLN A 53 -2.39 -5.00 14.23
C GLN A 53 -3.12 -5.85 15.28
N LYS A 54 -3.99 -6.75 14.81
CA LYS A 54 -4.71 -7.68 15.70
C LYS A 54 -3.75 -8.63 16.42
N ALA A 55 -2.76 -9.16 15.73
CA ALA A 55 -1.76 -10.04 16.32
C ALA A 55 -0.84 -9.28 17.28
N PHE A 56 -0.42 -8.06 16.93
CA PHE A 56 0.35 -7.18 17.81
C PHE A 56 -0.39 -6.85 19.10
N ALA A 57 -1.68 -6.50 19.03
CA ALA A 57 -2.48 -6.19 20.21
C ALA A 57 -2.61 -7.37 21.21
N ALA A 58 -2.29 -8.59 20.77
CA ALA A 58 -2.24 -9.78 21.62
C ALA A 58 -0.88 -9.99 22.32
N THR A 59 0.15 -9.22 21.96
CA THR A 59 1.46 -9.21 22.64
C THR A 59 1.46 -8.27 23.83
N ASP A 60 2.43 -8.43 24.73
CA ASP A 60 2.57 -7.55 25.90
C ASP A 60 2.87 -6.09 25.47
N GLU A 61 3.71 -5.90 24.44
CA GLU A 61 4.05 -4.58 23.91
C GLU A 61 2.87 -3.90 23.21
N GLY A 62 2.03 -4.70 22.54
CA GLY A 62 0.88 -4.21 21.77
C GLY A 62 -0.41 -4.07 22.56
N LYS A 63 -0.45 -4.57 23.80
CA LYS A 63 -1.66 -4.57 24.62
C LYS A 63 -2.28 -3.18 24.77
N GLY A 64 -3.58 -3.10 24.52
CA GLY A 64 -4.34 -1.85 24.59
C GLY A 64 -4.14 -0.89 23.42
N THR A 65 -3.33 -1.23 22.41
CA THR A 65 -3.16 -0.41 21.20
C THR A 65 -4.44 -0.39 20.37
N THR A 66 -4.85 0.81 19.96
CA THR A 66 -5.95 1.05 19.02
C THR A 66 -5.44 1.84 17.81
N TRP A 67 -6.18 1.82 16.71
CA TRP A 67 -5.70 2.40 15.46
C TRP A 67 -6.68 3.40 14.87
N LYS A 68 -6.13 4.52 14.38
CA LYS A 68 -6.79 5.43 13.46
C LYS A 68 -6.09 5.28 12.12
N GLU A 69 -6.84 4.97 11.07
CA GLU A 69 -6.27 4.58 9.80
C GLU A 69 -6.69 5.52 8.67
N SER A 70 -5.76 5.78 7.74
CA SER A 70 -6.01 6.44 6.47
C SER A 70 -5.36 5.64 5.35
N TYR A 71 -6.16 5.20 4.38
CA TYR A 71 -5.68 4.42 3.24
C TYR A 71 -6.12 5.06 1.92
N GLY A 72 -5.24 5.00 0.92
CA GLY A 72 -5.50 5.55 -0.41
C GLY A 72 -4.37 5.24 -1.38
N ALA A 73 -4.19 6.06 -2.39
CA ALA A 73 -3.03 6.00 -3.27
C ALA A 73 -1.76 6.38 -2.51
N SER A 74 -0.66 5.64 -2.73
CA SER A 74 0.58 5.79 -1.95
C SER A 74 1.14 7.22 -2.00
N GLY A 75 1.26 7.79 -3.19
CA GLY A 75 1.75 9.15 -3.37
C GLY A 75 0.87 10.20 -2.72
N ASP A 76 -0.47 10.03 -2.78
CA ASP A 76 -1.42 10.96 -2.15
C ASP A 76 -1.33 10.89 -0.62
N GLN A 77 -1.24 9.69 -0.05
CA GLN A 77 -1.09 9.50 1.39
C GLN A 77 0.24 10.08 1.89
N SER A 78 1.34 9.87 1.15
CA SER A 78 2.62 10.47 1.48
C SER A 78 2.56 12.01 1.42
N ARG A 79 1.96 12.59 0.38
CA ARG A 79 1.75 14.06 0.29
C ARG A 79 0.87 14.58 1.42
N ALA A 80 -0.18 13.85 1.81
CA ALA A 80 -1.04 14.23 2.92
C ALA A 80 -0.28 14.27 4.25
N VAL A 81 0.60 13.28 4.53
CA VAL A 81 1.46 13.29 5.73
C VAL A 81 2.45 14.44 5.66
N ALA A 82 3.11 14.68 4.52
CA ALA A 82 4.00 15.83 4.33
C ALA A 82 3.27 17.17 4.54
N GLY A 83 1.98 17.22 4.18
CA GLY A 83 1.07 18.37 4.39
C GLY A 83 0.45 18.49 5.78
N GLY A 84 0.82 17.59 6.73
CA GLY A 84 0.40 17.69 8.13
C GLY A 84 -0.64 16.66 8.60
N LEU A 85 -1.02 15.68 7.78
CA LEU A 85 -1.82 14.56 8.26
C LEU A 85 -1.02 13.78 9.31
N LYS A 86 -1.57 13.65 10.52
CA LYS A 86 -0.90 12.92 11.61
C LYS A 86 -0.71 11.45 11.23
N ALA A 87 0.51 10.97 11.34
CA ALA A 87 0.88 9.57 11.24
C ALA A 87 1.92 9.22 12.31
N ASP A 88 1.76 8.08 12.95
CA ASP A 88 2.77 7.46 13.81
C ASP A 88 3.53 6.39 13.00
N TYR A 89 2.82 5.67 12.15
CA TYR A 89 3.33 4.64 11.26
C TYR A 89 2.86 4.89 9.84
N VAL A 90 3.78 4.82 8.88
CA VAL A 90 3.48 4.90 7.44
C VAL A 90 3.86 3.61 6.75
N HIS A 91 3.02 3.18 5.78
CA HIS A 91 3.28 2.01 4.95
C HIS A 91 2.94 2.35 3.51
N PHE A 92 3.96 2.55 2.67
CA PHE A 92 3.80 3.02 1.31
C PHE A 92 4.19 1.97 0.27
N SER A 93 3.79 2.20 -0.97
CA SER A 93 4.06 1.29 -2.07
C SER A 93 5.50 1.37 -2.56
N VAL A 94 6.12 2.54 -2.52
CA VAL A 94 7.44 2.80 -3.09
C VAL A 94 8.32 3.62 -2.14
N THR A 95 9.61 3.35 -2.14
CA THR A 95 10.62 4.06 -1.31
C THR A 95 10.56 5.59 -1.45
N PRO A 96 10.39 6.19 -2.65
CA PRO A 96 10.28 7.63 -2.80
C PRO A 96 9.17 8.31 -1.98
N ASP A 97 8.10 7.58 -1.66
CA ASP A 97 7.03 8.12 -0.82
C ASP A 97 7.43 8.22 0.65
N VAL A 98 8.36 7.38 1.13
CA VAL A 98 9.00 7.55 2.45
C VAL A 98 10.08 8.63 2.38
N THR A 99 10.90 8.66 1.32
CA THR A 99 11.96 9.67 1.15
C THR A 99 11.40 11.09 1.20
N ARG A 100 10.23 11.34 0.60
CA ARG A 100 9.51 12.63 0.73
C ARG A 100 9.31 13.04 2.19
N LEU A 101 9.02 12.10 3.08
CA LEU A 101 8.85 12.40 4.51
C LEU A 101 10.19 12.59 5.23
N VAL A 102 11.26 11.93 4.76
CA VAL A 102 12.63 12.19 5.24
C VAL A 102 13.03 13.61 4.90
N ASP A 103 12.80 14.05 3.66
CA ASP A 103 13.10 15.39 3.19
C ASP A 103 12.30 16.47 3.95
N ALA A 104 11.07 16.13 4.35
CA ALA A 104 10.22 16.96 5.20
C ALA A 104 10.60 16.91 6.70
N GLY A 105 11.61 16.13 7.11
CA GLY A 105 12.01 15.95 8.51
C GLY A 105 11.01 15.17 9.37
N LEU A 106 10.07 14.48 8.74
CA LEU A 106 9.01 13.72 9.42
C LEU A 106 9.37 12.25 9.66
N VAL A 107 10.37 11.73 8.95
CA VAL A 107 10.95 10.40 9.13
C VAL A 107 12.47 10.56 9.28
N ALA A 108 13.08 9.73 10.11
CA ALA A 108 14.53 9.76 10.35
C ALA A 108 15.31 9.37 9.08
N LYS A 109 16.51 9.93 8.88
CA LYS A 109 17.34 9.68 7.69
C LYS A 109 17.83 8.24 7.58
N ASP A 110 17.96 7.57 8.71
CA ASP A 110 18.43 6.19 8.86
C ASP A 110 17.29 5.17 8.93
N TRP A 111 16.06 5.56 8.54
CA TRP A 111 14.88 4.71 8.61
C TRP A 111 15.03 3.35 7.90
N ASN A 112 15.89 3.28 6.90
CA ASN A 112 16.17 2.10 6.07
C ASN A 112 17.57 1.48 6.32
N ALA A 113 18.23 1.82 7.42
CA ALA A 113 19.57 1.31 7.75
C ALA A 113 19.58 -0.16 8.20
N GLY A 114 18.42 -0.74 8.52
CA GLY A 114 18.28 -2.14 8.92
C GLY A 114 18.48 -3.12 7.74
N PRO A 115 18.64 -4.43 8.02
CA PRO A 115 18.93 -5.45 7.01
C PRO A 115 17.86 -5.59 5.92
N ASN A 116 16.61 -5.26 6.25
CA ASN A 116 15.47 -5.23 5.32
C ASN A 116 15.32 -3.91 4.57
N LYS A 117 16.27 -2.97 4.73
CA LYS A 117 16.26 -1.65 4.04
C LYS A 117 14.93 -0.90 4.17
N GLY A 118 14.23 -1.06 5.31
CA GLY A 118 12.92 -0.45 5.56
C GLY A 118 11.74 -1.15 4.86
N ILE A 119 11.97 -2.25 4.16
CA ILE A 119 10.92 -3.04 3.50
C ILE A 119 10.21 -3.92 4.53
N VAL A 120 8.89 -3.96 4.47
CA VAL A 120 8.06 -4.73 5.41
C VAL A 120 7.12 -5.73 4.73
N THR A 121 6.86 -5.60 3.43
CA THR A 121 6.08 -6.57 2.65
C THR A 121 6.65 -6.73 1.25
N ASP A 122 6.63 -7.97 0.75
CA ASP A 122 7.04 -8.35 -0.60
C ASP A 122 5.88 -8.93 -1.39
N SER A 123 5.88 -8.69 -2.71
CA SER A 123 4.97 -9.29 -3.67
C SER A 123 5.64 -9.36 -5.05
N VAL A 124 4.91 -9.74 -6.09
CA VAL A 124 5.34 -9.62 -7.49
C VAL A 124 4.21 -9.05 -8.33
N VAL A 125 4.55 -8.46 -9.48
CA VAL A 125 3.55 -8.02 -10.44
C VAL A 125 2.95 -9.21 -11.16
N VAL A 126 1.63 -9.25 -11.25
CA VAL A 126 0.86 -10.32 -11.92
C VAL A 126 -0.18 -9.76 -12.87
N LEU A 127 -0.68 -10.61 -13.76
CA LEU A 127 -1.75 -10.31 -14.70
C LEU A 127 -3.03 -11.01 -14.24
N VAL A 128 -3.96 -10.23 -13.67
CA VAL A 128 -5.26 -10.75 -13.23
C VAL A 128 -6.20 -10.79 -14.41
N THR A 129 -6.85 -11.93 -14.62
CA THR A 129 -7.76 -12.18 -15.75
C THR A 129 -9.18 -12.48 -15.27
N ARG A 130 -10.13 -12.42 -16.16
CA ARG A 130 -11.46 -12.94 -15.91
C ARG A 130 -11.40 -14.45 -15.67
N LYS A 131 -12.37 -14.99 -14.94
CA LYS A 131 -12.46 -16.43 -14.66
C LYS A 131 -12.40 -17.25 -15.94
N GLY A 132 -11.56 -18.30 -15.94
CA GLY A 132 -11.30 -19.14 -17.11
C GLY A 132 -10.40 -18.51 -18.16
N ASN A 133 -9.84 -17.32 -17.90
CA ASN A 133 -8.91 -16.61 -18.80
C ASN A 133 -9.38 -16.60 -20.28
N PRO A 134 -10.54 -16.05 -20.61
CA PRO A 134 -11.15 -16.17 -21.94
C PRO A 134 -10.36 -15.49 -23.06
N LYS A 135 -9.37 -14.65 -22.71
CA LYS A 135 -8.46 -13.99 -23.65
C LYS A 135 -7.13 -14.71 -23.84
N ASN A 136 -6.94 -15.85 -23.16
CA ASN A 136 -5.71 -16.65 -23.19
C ASN A 136 -4.46 -15.79 -22.89
N ILE A 137 -4.53 -14.97 -21.85
CA ILE A 137 -3.40 -14.16 -21.39
C ILE A 137 -2.40 -15.06 -20.68
N THR A 138 -1.18 -15.13 -21.18
CA THR A 138 -0.09 -15.96 -20.64
C THR A 138 1.13 -15.15 -20.22
N GLY A 139 1.25 -13.93 -20.70
CA GLY A 139 2.38 -13.04 -20.41
C GLY A 139 2.18 -11.63 -20.93
N TRP A 140 3.24 -10.85 -20.87
CA TRP A 140 3.23 -9.43 -21.19
C TRP A 140 2.88 -9.14 -22.67
N ASP A 141 3.35 -9.97 -23.61
CA ASP A 141 3.10 -9.80 -25.03
C ASP A 141 1.62 -9.87 -25.41
N ASP A 142 0.82 -10.57 -24.61
CA ASP A 142 -0.62 -10.62 -24.84
C ASP A 142 -1.29 -9.28 -24.60
N LEU A 143 -0.71 -8.43 -23.72
CA LEU A 143 -1.27 -7.13 -23.35
C LEU A 143 -1.22 -6.10 -24.48
N VAL A 144 -0.30 -6.27 -25.42
CA VAL A 144 -0.16 -5.36 -26.56
C VAL A 144 -0.95 -5.81 -27.81
N LYS A 145 -1.61 -6.94 -27.74
CA LYS A 145 -2.47 -7.45 -28.81
C LYS A 145 -3.73 -6.60 -28.99
N PRO A 146 -4.22 -6.41 -30.21
CA PRO A 146 -5.48 -5.70 -30.45
C PRO A 146 -6.67 -6.36 -29.73
N GLY A 147 -7.56 -5.55 -29.16
CA GLY A 147 -8.80 -6.01 -28.54
C GLY A 147 -8.66 -6.50 -27.10
N ILE A 148 -7.49 -6.30 -26.49
CA ILE A 148 -7.27 -6.50 -25.05
C ILE A 148 -7.56 -5.17 -24.33
N GLY A 149 -8.40 -5.21 -23.30
CA GLY A 149 -8.68 -4.07 -22.43
C GLY A 149 -7.91 -4.19 -21.12
N ILE A 150 -7.02 -3.25 -20.82
CA ILE A 150 -6.17 -3.28 -19.63
C ILE A 150 -6.71 -2.29 -18.58
N VAL A 151 -6.68 -2.70 -17.31
CA VAL A 151 -6.82 -1.83 -16.15
C VAL A 151 -5.49 -1.80 -15.39
N THR A 152 -5.01 -0.63 -15.05
CA THR A 152 -3.85 -0.42 -14.16
C THR A 152 -4.03 0.91 -13.45
N PRO A 153 -3.51 1.10 -12.22
CA PRO A 153 -3.70 2.38 -11.55
C PRO A 153 -2.90 3.52 -12.20
N ASN A 154 -3.23 4.77 -11.83
CA ASN A 154 -2.58 5.97 -12.35
C ASN A 154 -1.20 6.16 -11.71
N PRO A 155 -0.10 6.26 -12.48
CA PRO A 155 1.26 6.43 -11.92
C PRO A 155 1.53 7.80 -11.29
N GLY A 156 0.70 8.80 -11.55
CA GLY A 156 0.80 10.12 -10.91
C GLY A 156 0.39 10.12 -9.43
N SER A 157 -0.52 9.21 -9.05
CA SER A 157 -1.02 9.08 -7.67
C SER A 157 -0.57 7.79 -7.00
N SER A 158 -0.50 6.69 -7.75
CA SER A 158 -0.34 5.33 -7.24
C SER A 158 1.09 4.81 -7.40
N GLY A 159 1.74 4.47 -6.30
CA GLY A 159 3.00 3.71 -6.35
C GLY A 159 2.83 2.33 -6.98
N ALA A 160 1.66 1.68 -6.82
CA ALA A 160 1.38 0.39 -7.45
C ALA A 160 1.47 0.46 -8.98
N ALA A 161 1.05 1.56 -9.59
CA ALA A 161 1.18 1.75 -11.02
C ALA A 161 2.65 1.77 -11.48
N ARG A 162 3.54 2.32 -10.66
CA ARG A 162 4.98 2.37 -10.99
C ARG A 162 5.57 0.97 -11.11
N TRP A 163 5.26 0.08 -10.18
CA TRP A 163 5.66 -1.32 -10.25
C TRP A 163 5.15 -2.01 -11.52
N ASN A 164 3.86 -1.82 -11.83
CA ASN A 164 3.22 -2.43 -13.00
C ASN A 164 3.88 -2.01 -14.31
N ILE A 165 4.14 -0.72 -14.45
CA ILE A 165 4.76 -0.14 -15.65
C ILE A 165 6.23 -0.56 -15.79
N LEU A 166 6.98 -0.55 -14.66
CA LEU A 166 8.37 -0.96 -14.65
C LEU A 166 8.55 -2.44 -14.96
N ALA A 167 7.62 -3.30 -14.51
CA ALA A 167 7.62 -4.72 -14.87
C ALA A 167 7.43 -4.91 -16.39
N ALA A 168 6.47 -4.20 -16.98
CA ALA A 168 6.24 -4.24 -18.43
C ALA A 168 7.43 -3.68 -19.24
N TYR A 169 8.06 -2.60 -18.75
CA TYR A 169 9.26 -2.04 -19.35
C TYR A 169 10.41 -3.04 -19.30
N GLN A 170 10.63 -3.66 -18.14
CA GLN A 170 11.74 -4.58 -17.92
C GLN A 170 11.58 -5.87 -18.72
N HIS A 171 10.34 -6.34 -18.93
CA HIS A 171 10.06 -7.43 -19.86
C HIS A 171 10.63 -7.12 -21.26
N ALA A 172 10.26 -5.98 -21.84
CA ALA A 172 10.71 -5.61 -23.19
C ALA A 172 12.24 -5.43 -23.30
N ILE A 173 12.90 -4.90 -22.25
CA ILE A 173 14.38 -4.82 -22.18
C ILE A 173 14.98 -6.22 -21.99
N GLY A 174 14.40 -7.05 -21.13
CA GLY A 174 14.95 -8.34 -20.72
C GLY A 174 15.08 -9.38 -21.84
N GLU A 175 14.33 -9.20 -22.93
CA GLU A 175 14.44 -10.01 -24.15
C GLU A 175 15.52 -9.51 -25.13
N GLY A 176 16.42 -8.64 -24.66
CA GLY A 176 17.49 -8.05 -25.50
C GLY A 176 17.04 -6.83 -26.29
N GLY A 177 15.89 -6.25 -25.92
CA GLY A 177 15.36 -5.03 -26.50
C GLY A 177 16.16 -3.78 -26.10
N SER A 178 16.06 -2.75 -26.94
CA SER A 178 16.57 -1.41 -26.65
C SER A 178 15.57 -0.62 -25.78
N GLU A 179 16.01 0.52 -25.24
CA GLU A 179 15.10 1.47 -24.57
C GLU A 179 13.98 1.96 -25.49
N GLN A 180 14.23 2.06 -26.80
CA GLN A 180 13.22 2.43 -27.77
C GLN A 180 12.17 1.32 -27.91
N ASP A 181 12.60 0.05 -28.02
CA ASP A 181 11.69 -1.09 -28.11
C ASP A 181 10.79 -1.16 -26.86
N ALA A 182 11.35 -0.92 -25.67
CA ALA A 182 10.58 -0.89 -24.43
C ALA A 182 9.60 0.30 -24.38
N SER A 183 9.99 1.46 -24.88
CA SER A 183 9.10 2.62 -25.00
C SER A 183 7.96 2.34 -25.98
N ASP A 184 8.26 1.72 -27.12
CA ASP A 184 7.26 1.33 -28.13
C ASP A 184 6.30 0.24 -27.58
N PHE A 185 6.82 -0.70 -26.78
CA PHE A 185 6.01 -1.69 -26.09
C PHE A 185 5.03 -1.01 -25.13
N LEU A 186 5.52 -0.11 -24.27
CA LEU A 186 4.68 0.64 -23.34
C LEU A 186 3.65 1.52 -24.07
N ALA A 187 4.00 2.14 -25.18
CA ALA A 187 3.06 2.91 -26.00
C ALA A 187 1.89 2.03 -26.49
N LYS A 188 2.19 0.81 -26.96
CA LYS A 188 1.17 -0.17 -27.34
C LYS A 188 0.33 -0.61 -26.15
N LEU A 189 0.96 -0.87 -24.99
CA LEU A 189 0.28 -1.24 -23.75
C LEU A 189 -0.69 -0.13 -23.31
N PHE A 190 -0.24 1.13 -23.26
CA PHE A 190 -1.08 2.27 -22.90
C PHE A 190 -2.24 2.49 -23.86
N LYS A 191 -2.07 2.20 -25.15
CA LYS A 191 -3.18 2.24 -26.11
C LYS A 191 -4.31 1.29 -25.72
N ASN A 192 -4.00 0.16 -25.14
CA ASN A 192 -4.95 -0.85 -24.69
C ASN A 192 -5.54 -0.57 -23.28
N VAL A 193 -4.99 0.36 -22.51
CA VAL A 193 -5.50 0.74 -21.19
C VAL A 193 -6.90 1.35 -21.33
N LYS A 194 -7.86 0.82 -20.60
CA LYS A 194 -9.26 1.27 -20.55
C LYS A 194 -9.56 2.17 -19.35
N ALA A 195 -8.83 1.98 -18.25
CA ALA A 195 -8.98 2.78 -17.04
C ALA A 195 -7.66 2.91 -16.28
N LEU A 196 -7.46 4.08 -15.68
CA LEU A 196 -6.35 4.43 -14.79
C LEU A 196 -6.90 4.93 -13.44
N PRO A 197 -7.47 4.04 -12.59
CA PRO A 197 -7.98 4.43 -11.27
C PRO A 197 -6.88 4.98 -10.37
N GLY A 198 -7.25 5.78 -9.35
CA GLY A 198 -6.31 6.51 -8.50
C GLY A 198 -5.38 5.64 -7.67
N SER A 199 -5.78 4.42 -7.31
CA SER A 199 -4.97 3.49 -6.49
C SER A 199 -5.03 2.05 -7.01
N GLY A 200 -4.13 1.19 -6.53
CA GLY A 200 -4.14 -0.24 -6.84
C GLY A 200 -5.47 -0.91 -6.44
N ARG A 201 -6.00 -0.58 -5.26
CA ARG A 201 -7.29 -1.10 -4.79
C ARG A 201 -8.46 -0.61 -5.64
N ASP A 202 -8.46 0.65 -6.07
CA ASP A 202 -9.49 1.18 -6.96
C ASP A 202 -9.42 0.51 -8.34
N ALA A 203 -8.21 0.16 -8.81
CA ALA A 203 -8.04 -0.60 -10.05
C ALA A 203 -8.62 -2.02 -9.94
N THR A 204 -8.38 -2.70 -8.81
CA THR A 204 -9.01 -4.00 -8.51
C THR A 204 -10.53 -3.86 -8.50
N THR A 205 -11.07 -2.84 -7.83
CA THR A 205 -12.53 -2.58 -7.77
C THR A 205 -13.12 -2.30 -9.16
N ALA A 206 -12.44 -1.49 -9.98
CA ALA A 206 -12.88 -1.20 -11.35
C ALA A 206 -12.88 -2.46 -12.22
N PHE A 207 -11.85 -3.31 -12.08
CA PHE A 207 -11.80 -4.59 -12.76
C PHE A 207 -12.93 -5.50 -12.30
N GLN A 208 -13.15 -5.69 -10.99
CA GLN A 208 -14.26 -6.46 -10.44
C GLN A 208 -15.62 -5.97 -10.96
N GLY A 209 -15.78 -4.66 -11.11
CA GLY A 209 -16.96 -4.02 -11.71
C GLY A 209 -17.13 -4.22 -13.21
N GLY A 210 -16.29 -5.04 -13.87
CA GLY A 210 -16.43 -5.39 -15.29
C GLY A 210 -15.58 -4.58 -16.26
N THR A 211 -14.74 -3.66 -15.78
CA THR A 211 -13.86 -2.87 -16.65
C THR A 211 -12.67 -3.71 -17.12
N GLY A 212 -12.39 -3.73 -18.41
CA GLY A 212 -11.25 -4.40 -19.04
C GLY A 212 -11.26 -5.92 -18.99
N ASP A 213 -10.30 -6.50 -19.65
CA ASP A 213 -10.08 -7.96 -19.74
C ASP A 213 -8.98 -8.43 -18.80
N VAL A 214 -7.99 -7.56 -18.55
CA VAL A 214 -6.80 -7.81 -17.72
C VAL A 214 -6.59 -6.65 -16.76
N LEU A 215 -6.25 -6.96 -15.50
CA LEU A 215 -5.76 -6.02 -14.52
C LEU A 215 -4.28 -6.33 -14.25
N ILE A 216 -3.39 -5.36 -14.44
CA ILE A 216 -2.02 -5.48 -13.96
C ILE A 216 -2.02 -5.10 -12.47
N SER A 217 -1.59 -6.02 -11.61
CA SER A 217 -1.72 -5.86 -10.16
C SER A 217 -0.62 -6.60 -9.39
N TYR A 218 -0.74 -6.59 -8.08
CA TYR A 218 0.07 -7.36 -7.16
C TYR A 218 -0.48 -8.78 -6.99
N GLU A 219 0.39 -9.77 -6.79
CA GLU A 219 0.00 -11.14 -6.51
C GLU A 219 -0.91 -11.24 -5.27
N ASN A 220 -0.54 -10.54 -4.18
CA ASN A 220 -1.36 -10.53 -2.96
C ASN A 220 -2.76 -9.93 -3.17
N GLU A 221 -2.95 -8.98 -4.10
CA GLU A 221 -4.28 -8.45 -4.43
C GLU A 221 -5.13 -9.51 -5.15
N ALA A 222 -4.56 -10.27 -6.08
CA ALA A 222 -5.24 -11.35 -6.76
C ALA A 222 -5.64 -12.48 -5.78
N ILE A 223 -4.70 -12.88 -4.92
CA ILE A 223 -4.94 -13.88 -3.87
C ILE A 223 -6.04 -13.41 -2.91
N LEU A 224 -5.95 -12.17 -2.41
CA LEU A 224 -6.94 -11.61 -1.49
C LEU A 224 -8.33 -11.50 -2.13
N ALA A 225 -8.42 -11.12 -3.41
CA ALA A 225 -9.69 -11.07 -4.13
C ALA A 225 -10.34 -12.47 -4.17
N ARG A 226 -9.57 -13.51 -4.50
CA ARG A 226 -10.05 -14.89 -4.49
C ARG A 226 -10.40 -15.39 -3.08
N GLN A 227 -9.66 -14.99 -2.04
CA GLN A 227 -10.02 -15.23 -0.63
C GLN A 227 -11.40 -14.67 -0.29
N ASN A 228 -11.74 -13.52 -0.87
CA ASN A 228 -13.03 -12.85 -0.70
C ASN A 228 -14.15 -13.39 -1.60
N GLY A 229 -13.87 -14.44 -2.39
CA GLY A 229 -14.86 -15.10 -3.24
C GLY A 229 -15.01 -14.50 -4.64
N GLU A 230 -14.08 -13.63 -5.06
CA GLU A 230 -14.11 -13.08 -6.42
C GLU A 230 -13.75 -14.16 -7.46
N GLU A 231 -14.54 -14.23 -8.51
CA GLU A 231 -14.33 -15.17 -9.63
C GLU A 231 -13.36 -14.58 -10.64
N ILE A 232 -12.08 -14.64 -10.31
CA ILE A 232 -10.96 -14.23 -11.15
C ILE A 232 -9.90 -15.32 -11.21
N ASP A 233 -9.04 -15.25 -12.22
CA ASP A 233 -7.80 -16.00 -12.30
C ASP A 233 -6.64 -15.01 -12.40
N TYR A 234 -5.41 -15.46 -12.20
CA TYR A 234 -4.23 -14.65 -12.41
C TYR A 234 -3.07 -15.46 -12.95
N VAL A 235 -2.20 -14.80 -13.67
CA VAL A 235 -0.96 -15.35 -14.23
C VAL A 235 0.20 -14.65 -13.56
N VAL A 236 1.16 -15.42 -13.04
CA VAL A 236 2.49 -14.93 -12.71
C VAL A 236 3.30 -15.03 -14.00
N PRO A 237 3.70 -13.91 -14.64
CA PRO A 237 4.49 -13.96 -15.86
C PRO A 237 5.84 -14.67 -15.63
N ALA A 238 6.39 -15.31 -16.68
CA ALA A 238 7.71 -15.95 -16.62
C ALA A 238 8.79 -14.98 -16.14
N ASP A 239 8.68 -13.72 -16.57
CA ASP A 239 9.51 -12.61 -16.10
C ASP A 239 8.63 -11.54 -15.46
N THR A 240 9.00 -11.07 -14.27
CA THR A 240 8.27 -10.05 -13.53
C THR A 240 9.17 -9.27 -12.58
N LEU A 241 8.59 -8.25 -11.93
CA LEU A 241 9.30 -7.38 -11.00
C LEU A 241 8.91 -7.72 -9.55
N LYS A 242 9.92 -7.87 -8.69
CA LYS A 242 9.75 -7.94 -7.24
C LYS A 242 9.22 -6.60 -6.73
N ILE A 243 8.16 -6.65 -5.96
CA ILE A 243 7.55 -5.50 -5.31
C ILE A 243 7.99 -5.48 -3.86
N GLU A 244 8.64 -4.40 -3.45
CA GLU A 244 9.17 -4.21 -2.11
C GLU A 244 8.54 -2.96 -1.49
N ASN A 245 7.66 -3.14 -0.51
CA ASN A 245 6.91 -2.03 0.07
C ASN A 245 7.51 -1.58 1.40
N PRO A 246 7.91 -0.30 1.51
CA PRO A 246 8.53 0.25 2.70
C PRO A 246 7.52 0.69 3.75
N ALA A 247 7.94 0.61 5.03
CA ALA A 247 7.26 1.26 6.13
C ALA A 247 8.27 1.97 7.04
N ALA A 248 7.78 3.01 7.73
CA ALA A 248 8.58 3.77 8.68
C ALA A 248 7.73 4.31 9.82
N VAL A 249 8.37 4.63 10.93
CA VAL A 249 7.78 5.42 12.01
C VAL A 249 8.16 6.87 11.85
N THR A 250 7.25 7.78 12.19
CA THR A 250 7.53 9.22 12.13
C THR A 250 8.36 9.67 13.34
N THR A 251 9.05 10.81 13.22
CA THR A 251 9.93 11.34 14.26
C THR A 251 9.20 11.73 15.56
N LYS A 252 7.88 11.90 15.50
CA LYS A 252 7.01 12.24 16.65
C LYS A 252 6.03 11.13 17.00
N ALA A 253 6.27 9.91 16.50
CA ALA A 253 5.41 8.77 16.76
C ALA A 253 5.40 8.38 18.23
N ASP A 254 4.28 7.82 18.68
CA ASP A 254 4.23 7.08 19.94
C ASP A 254 5.23 5.91 19.89
N PRO A 255 5.98 5.63 20.99
CA PRO A 255 6.93 4.51 21.01
C PRO A 255 6.33 3.15 20.61
N LYS A 256 5.04 2.92 20.84
CA LYS A 256 4.37 1.70 20.39
C LYS A 256 4.30 1.55 18.87
N ALA A 257 4.43 2.63 18.10
CA ALA A 257 4.54 2.54 16.64
C ALA A 257 5.87 1.89 16.21
N LYS A 258 6.97 2.16 16.94
CA LYS A 258 8.24 1.45 16.71
C LYS A 258 8.14 -0.01 17.10
N ALA A 259 7.51 -0.32 18.24
CA ALA A 259 7.29 -1.70 18.66
C ALA A 259 6.43 -2.46 17.62
N PHE A 260 5.44 -1.80 17.01
CA PHE A 260 4.67 -2.38 15.91
C PHE A 260 5.54 -2.62 14.66
N LEU A 261 6.40 -1.66 14.28
CA LEU A 261 7.35 -1.85 13.17
C LEU A 261 8.27 -3.06 13.44
N ASP A 262 8.79 -3.17 14.66
CA ASP A 262 9.62 -4.30 15.03
C ASP A 262 8.85 -5.62 15.00
N PHE A 263 7.61 -5.63 15.47
CA PHE A 263 6.73 -6.81 15.42
C PHE A 263 6.48 -7.27 13.98
N VAL A 264 6.17 -6.38 13.04
CA VAL A 264 5.92 -6.79 11.64
C VAL A 264 7.14 -7.42 10.97
N LEU A 265 8.34 -7.16 11.48
CA LEU A 265 9.59 -7.77 11.03
C LEU A 265 9.94 -9.07 11.77
N THR A 266 9.06 -9.58 12.62
CA THR A 266 9.18 -10.91 13.23
C THR A 266 8.51 -11.99 12.38
N LYS A 267 8.85 -13.27 12.64
CA LYS A 267 8.12 -14.42 12.08
C LYS A 267 6.61 -14.29 12.26
N ALA A 268 6.15 -13.95 13.47
CA ALA A 268 4.74 -13.82 13.80
C ALA A 268 4.05 -12.68 13.02
N GLY A 269 4.72 -11.54 12.86
CA GLY A 269 4.24 -10.42 12.05
C GLY A 269 4.18 -10.76 10.57
N GLN A 270 5.24 -11.36 10.00
CA GLN A 270 5.27 -11.76 8.59
C GLN A 270 4.20 -12.80 8.25
N GLN A 271 3.92 -13.76 9.14
CA GLN A 271 2.84 -14.73 8.94
C GLN A 271 1.46 -14.07 8.74
N GLN A 272 1.23 -12.88 9.33
CA GLN A 272 -0.02 -12.14 9.12
C GLN A 272 -0.14 -11.65 7.68
N TYR A 273 0.93 -11.15 7.10
CA TYR A 273 0.98 -10.72 5.70
C TYR A 273 0.91 -11.91 4.74
N VAL A 274 1.65 -12.99 5.01
CA VAL A 274 1.59 -14.23 4.22
C VAL A 274 0.16 -14.77 4.13
N SER A 275 -0.59 -14.75 5.24
CA SER A 275 -2.00 -15.16 5.26
C SER A 275 -2.90 -14.35 4.33
N LYS A 276 -2.43 -13.19 3.86
CA LYS A 276 -3.11 -12.27 2.94
C LYS A 276 -2.47 -12.23 1.56
N GLY A 277 -1.61 -13.21 1.26
CA GLY A 277 -1.02 -13.39 -0.06
C GLY A 277 0.27 -12.63 -0.32
N PHE A 278 0.85 -11.97 0.67
CA PHE A 278 2.19 -11.38 0.53
C PHE A 278 3.26 -12.46 0.62
N ARG A 279 4.31 -12.33 -0.17
CA ARG A 279 5.48 -13.16 -0.07
C ARG A 279 6.23 -12.87 1.22
N PRO A 280 6.80 -13.87 1.92
CA PRO A 280 7.59 -13.61 3.12
C PRO A 280 8.85 -12.83 2.77
N LEU A 281 9.28 -11.95 3.68
CA LEU A 281 10.57 -11.27 3.55
C LEU A 281 11.71 -12.27 3.70
N GLU A 282 12.64 -12.30 2.77
CA GLU A 282 13.85 -13.15 2.83
C GLU A 282 14.73 -12.83 4.06
N SER A 283 14.67 -11.58 4.55
CA SER A 283 15.41 -11.12 5.73
C SER A 283 14.82 -11.62 7.06
N VAL A 284 13.64 -12.25 7.05
CA VAL A 284 12.99 -12.79 8.26
C VAL A 284 12.99 -14.31 8.22
N GLU A 285 13.92 -14.91 8.95
CA GLU A 285 14.08 -16.36 8.98
C GLU A 285 12.88 -17.09 9.61
N GLY A 286 12.62 -18.29 9.13
CA GLY A 286 11.67 -19.24 9.71
C GLY A 286 10.21 -18.88 9.53
N VAL A 287 9.85 -17.97 8.62
CA VAL A 287 8.45 -17.71 8.25
C VAL A 287 7.89 -18.94 7.54
N GLU A 288 6.87 -19.53 8.12
CA GLU A 288 6.18 -20.67 7.52
C GLU A 288 5.09 -20.16 6.57
N VAL A 289 5.23 -20.45 5.28
CA VAL A 289 4.25 -20.03 4.29
C VAL A 289 2.95 -20.82 4.49
N GLY A 290 3.03 -22.15 4.62
CA GLY A 290 1.86 -23.01 4.77
C GLY A 290 0.90 -22.91 3.58
N THR A 291 -0.37 -23.24 3.83
CA THR A 291 -1.42 -23.12 2.82
C THR A 291 -1.94 -21.69 2.76
N VAL A 292 -1.92 -21.08 1.57
CA VAL A 292 -2.46 -19.73 1.34
C VAL A 292 -3.69 -19.86 0.43
N LYS A 293 -4.86 -19.80 1.04
CA LYS A 293 -6.14 -19.84 0.31
C LYS A 293 -6.17 -18.74 -0.76
N GLY A 294 -6.64 -19.09 -1.95
CA GLY A 294 -6.77 -18.15 -3.07
C GLY A 294 -5.54 -18.08 -3.97
N ALA A 295 -4.39 -18.66 -3.59
CA ALA A 295 -3.28 -18.83 -4.51
C ALA A 295 -3.62 -19.80 -5.66
N ASN A 296 -2.85 -19.81 -6.74
CA ASN A 296 -3.04 -20.73 -7.85
C ASN A 296 -2.79 -22.19 -7.41
N ASP A 297 -1.74 -22.41 -6.63
CA ASP A 297 -1.54 -23.61 -5.83
C ASP A 297 -1.49 -23.18 -4.36
N GLU A 298 -2.49 -23.57 -3.58
CA GLU A 298 -2.58 -23.17 -2.18
C GLU A 298 -1.49 -23.80 -1.31
N SER A 299 -0.86 -24.89 -1.75
CA SER A 299 0.21 -25.61 -1.06
C SER A 299 1.61 -25.09 -1.46
N ASP A 300 1.74 -24.50 -2.65
CA ASP A 300 2.93 -23.78 -3.13
C ASP A 300 2.50 -22.41 -3.67
N PRO A 301 2.12 -21.47 -2.77
CA PRO A 301 1.39 -20.27 -3.16
C PRO A 301 2.26 -19.21 -3.87
N PHE A 302 3.58 -19.30 -3.76
CA PHE A 302 4.50 -18.28 -4.23
C PHE A 302 5.57 -18.84 -5.17
N PRO A 303 5.19 -19.32 -6.36
CA PRO A 303 6.15 -19.87 -7.31
C PRO A 303 7.21 -18.83 -7.67
N THR A 304 8.46 -19.28 -7.80
CA THR A 304 9.56 -18.40 -8.27
C THR A 304 9.41 -18.19 -9.76
N PRO A 305 9.26 -16.95 -10.26
CA PRO A 305 9.28 -16.65 -11.69
C PRO A 305 10.62 -17.08 -12.32
N GLU A 306 10.62 -17.41 -13.61
CA GLU A 306 11.84 -17.77 -14.33
C GLU A 306 12.87 -16.63 -14.27
N LYS A 307 12.39 -15.37 -14.31
CA LYS A 307 13.22 -14.18 -14.14
C LYS A 307 12.51 -13.17 -13.23
N LEU A 308 13.11 -12.90 -12.11
CA LEU A 308 12.63 -11.94 -11.13
C LEU A 308 13.53 -10.72 -11.10
N PHE A 309 13.06 -9.61 -11.67
CA PHE A 309 13.77 -8.34 -11.66
C PHE A 309 13.60 -7.62 -10.32
N THR A 310 14.56 -6.77 -10.00
CA THR A 310 14.57 -5.92 -8.81
C THR A 310 14.86 -4.47 -9.16
N ILE A 311 14.43 -3.55 -8.30
CA ILE A 311 14.68 -2.11 -8.45
C ILE A 311 16.18 -1.80 -8.42
N ASP A 312 16.88 -2.35 -7.42
CA ASP A 312 18.30 -2.05 -7.20
C ASP A 312 19.20 -2.79 -8.18
N GLY A 313 18.90 -4.07 -8.50
CA GLY A 313 19.74 -4.92 -9.34
C GLY A 313 19.62 -4.63 -10.83
N ASP A 314 18.40 -4.35 -11.32
CA ASP A 314 18.12 -4.32 -12.76
C ASP A 314 17.76 -2.91 -13.26
N LEU A 315 17.28 -2.03 -12.40
CA LEU A 315 16.77 -0.70 -12.78
C LEU A 315 17.57 0.47 -12.19
N GLY A 316 18.65 0.21 -11.45
CA GLY A 316 19.57 1.23 -10.93
C GLY A 316 19.04 2.04 -9.75
N GLY A 317 17.99 1.56 -9.08
CA GLY A 317 17.43 2.19 -7.89
C GLY A 317 16.38 3.26 -8.17
N TRP A 318 15.63 3.63 -7.12
CA TRP A 318 14.48 4.54 -7.23
C TRP A 318 14.85 5.96 -7.69
N GLU A 319 16.04 6.46 -7.39
CA GLU A 319 16.46 7.79 -7.82
C GLU A 319 16.58 7.86 -9.35
N ALA A 320 17.29 6.88 -9.95
CA ALA A 320 17.43 6.76 -11.40
C ALA A 320 16.07 6.55 -12.07
N ILE A 321 15.22 5.69 -11.48
CA ILE A 321 13.87 5.41 -11.98
C ILE A 321 13.01 6.68 -12.01
N ASN A 322 12.96 7.43 -10.91
CA ASN A 322 12.14 8.64 -10.84
C ASN A 322 12.56 9.66 -11.90
N LYS A 323 13.87 9.88 -12.06
CA LYS A 323 14.40 10.79 -13.06
C LYS A 323 14.08 10.33 -14.48
N LYS A 324 14.27 9.04 -14.78
CA LYS A 324 14.11 8.50 -16.13
C LYS A 324 12.64 8.37 -16.54
N PHE A 325 11.79 7.86 -15.63
CA PHE A 325 10.44 7.42 -15.99
C PHE A 325 9.35 8.37 -15.53
N PHE A 326 9.49 8.96 -14.33
CA PHE A 326 8.41 9.65 -13.65
C PHE A 326 8.70 11.14 -13.37
N ASP A 327 9.74 11.70 -13.97
CA ASP A 327 9.96 13.15 -13.95
C ASP A 327 8.72 13.86 -14.54
N GLU A 328 8.28 14.93 -13.88
CA GLU A 328 7.03 15.63 -14.24
C GLU A 328 7.06 16.26 -15.65
N ASN A 329 8.24 16.59 -16.16
CA ASN A 329 8.41 17.23 -17.47
C ASN A 329 8.94 16.28 -18.54
N ASP A 330 9.98 15.50 -18.19
CA ASP A 330 10.77 14.75 -19.15
C ASP A 330 10.69 13.23 -19.02
N GLY A 331 9.99 12.72 -18.01
CA GLY A 331 9.85 11.29 -17.75
C GLY A 331 9.21 10.54 -18.92
N ILE A 332 9.74 9.37 -19.25
CA ILE A 332 9.22 8.51 -20.33
C ILE A 332 7.73 8.27 -20.15
N ILE A 333 7.30 7.92 -18.94
CA ILE A 333 5.90 7.59 -18.65
C ILE A 333 5.02 8.83 -18.68
N THR A 334 5.52 9.96 -18.22
CA THR A 334 4.81 11.24 -18.28
C THR A 334 4.49 11.62 -19.73
N LYS A 335 5.46 11.47 -20.63
CA LYS A 335 5.28 11.72 -22.07
C LYS A 335 4.30 10.73 -22.71
N LEU A 336 4.46 9.44 -22.47
CA LEU A 336 3.56 8.40 -23.00
C LEU A 336 2.11 8.57 -22.55
N LEU A 337 1.87 8.96 -21.29
CA LEU A 337 0.52 9.26 -20.79
C LEU A 337 -0.09 10.47 -21.53
N ALA A 338 0.68 11.55 -21.67
CA ALA A 338 0.23 12.74 -22.39
C ALA A 338 -0.11 12.42 -23.87
N GLU A 339 0.75 11.68 -24.57
CA GLU A 339 0.55 11.24 -25.95
C GLU A 339 -0.66 10.31 -26.12
N SER A 340 -0.91 9.48 -25.12
CA SER A 340 -2.08 8.57 -25.12
C SER A 340 -3.40 9.25 -24.75
N GLY A 341 -3.37 10.53 -24.36
CA GLY A 341 -4.55 11.27 -23.88
C GLY A 341 -5.11 10.76 -22.55
N LYS A 342 -4.25 10.19 -21.68
CA LYS A 342 -4.62 9.53 -20.41
C LYS A 342 -3.99 10.20 -19.18
N SER A 343 -3.57 11.45 -19.32
CA SER A 343 -3.00 12.28 -18.25
C SER A 343 -4.07 12.71 -17.21
#